data_371bb23643e08c4fd21ae2b259c718f8
#
_entry.id   371bb23643e08c4fd21ae2b259c718f8
#
_cell.length_a   1.000
_cell.length_b   1.000
_cell.length_c   1.000
_cell.angle_alpha   90.00
_cell.angle_beta   90.00
_cell.angle_gamma   90.00
#
_symmetry.space_group_name_H-M   'P 1'
#
loop_
_entity.id
_entity.type
_entity.pdbx_description
1 polymer ?
#
loop_
_entity_poly.entity_id
_entity_poly.type
_entity_poly.pdbx_seq_one_letter_code
_entity_poly.pdbx_strand_id
1 'polypeptide(L)'
;MSIEAISLHKKFGRVHAVRDLSFHIEAGEFIGLVGPNGAGKSTTIKMLTGQLLPTSGSVHICGVDMSTHPNEGRSELGYVPEFPELYTYLSAREMISFVVDIRGRGDVEWALSLTGLGDDADRLIREYSQGMRRKTAIACALVAKPKVLILDEALNGLDPPSVERVLRALDEVRAQGTAVVLSTHVLDTLEKIATRIIMLKDGSIEHDCLPSALKDIRNQFG
;
A
#
# COMPACT_ATOMS: atom_id res chain seq x y z
N MET A 1 -8.52 6.84 -14.12
CA MET A 1 -8.55 5.56 -13.41
C MET A 1 -7.12 5.16 -13.10
N SER A 2 -6.79 5.00 -11.80
CA SER A 2 -5.42 4.67 -11.36
C SER A 2 -5.23 3.17 -11.15
N ILE A 3 -6.25 2.49 -10.62
CA ILE A 3 -6.28 1.03 -10.46
C ILE A 3 -7.60 0.51 -11.02
N GLU A 4 -7.54 -0.57 -11.78
CA GLU A 4 -8.72 -1.30 -12.24
C GLU A 4 -8.48 -2.80 -12.05
N ALA A 5 -9.39 -3.44 -11.32
CA ALA A 5 -9.45 -4.87 -11.09
C ALA A 5 -10.73 -5.40 -11.72
N ILE A 6 -10.64 -6.34 -12.64
CA ILE A 6 -11.77 -6.85 -13.43
C ILE A 6 -11.89 -8.35 -13.22
N SER A 7 -12.99 -8.77 -12.57
CA SER A 7 -13.36 -10.17 -12.34
C SER A 7 -12.18 -11.05 -11.89
N LEU A 8 -11.44 -10.55 -10.89
CA LEU A 8 -10.24 -11.24 -10.41
C LEU A 8 -10.61 -12.53 -9.69
N HIS A 9 -9.97 -13.60 -10.10
CA HIS A 9 -9.99 -14.88 -9.43
C HIS A 9 -8.57 -15.32 -9.10
N LYS A 10 -8.37 -15.91 -7.91
CA LYS A 10 -7.12 -16.58 -7.56
C LYS A 10 -7.37 -17.87 -6.84
N LYS A 11 -6.85 -18.96 -7.42
CA LYS A 11 -6.89 -20.30 -6.84
C LYS A 11 -5.48 -20.80 -6.53
N PHE A 12 -5.31 -21.43 -5.37
CA PHE A 12 -4.13 -22.16 -4.95
C PHE A 12 -4.56 -23.62 -4.70
N GLY A 13 -4.39 -24.47 -5.70
CA GLY A 13 -4.93 -25.81 -5.65
C GLY A 13 -6.45 -25.81 -5.42
N ARG A 14 -6.88 -26.31 -4.25
CA ARG A 14 -8.31 -26.36 -3.87
C ARG A 14 -8.80 -25.08 -3.18
N VAL A 15 -7.89 -24.22 -2.75
CA VAL A 15 -8.24 -22.98 -2.05
C VAL A 15 -8.54 -21.89 -3.08
N HIS A 16 -9.73 -21.29 -3.01
CA HIS A 16 -10.13 -20.16 -3.84
C HIS A 16 -9.98 -18.87 -3.01
N ALA A 17 -8.80 -18.27 -3.09
CA ALA A 17 -8.41 -17.14 -2.24
C ALA A 17 -9.04 -15.80 -2.66
N VAL A 18 -9.36 -15.63 -3.95
CA VAL A 18 -10.08 -14.46 -4.47
C VAL A 18 -11.12 -14.92 -5.49
N ARG A 19 -12.36 -14.40 -5.38
CA ARG A 19 -13.53 -14.84 -6.12
C ARG A 19 -14.28 -13.65 -6.72
N ASP A 20 -14.20 -13.49 -8.04
CA ASP A 20 -14.92 -12.48 -8.81
C ASP A 20 -14.82 -11.07 -8.22
N LEU A 21 -13.59 -10.65 -7.93
CA LEU A 21 -13.35 -9.38 -7.31
C LEU A 21 -13.16 -8.30 -8.38
N SER A 22 -14.07 -7.32 -8.41
CA SER A 22 -14.04 -6.21 -9.36
C SER A 22 -14.18 -4.88 -8.62
N PHE A 23 -13.27 -3.95 -8.86
CA PHE A 23 -13.32 -2.58 -8.37
C PHE A 23 -12.41 -1.67 -9.19
N HIS A 24 -12.62 -0.38 -9.08
CA HIS A 24 -11.74 0.65 -9.62
C HIS A 24 -11.41 1.69 -8.56
N ILE A 25 -10.27 2.35 -8.72
CA ILE A 25 -9.80 3.44 -7.84
C ILE A 25 -9.33 4.58 -8.73
N GLU A 26 -9.85 5.77 -8.44
CA GLU A 26 -9.50 6.99 -9.17
C GLU A 26 -8.28 7.68 -8.56
N ALA A 27 -7.70 8.61 -9.31
CA ALA A 27 -6.64 9.48 -8.82
C ALA A 27 -7.15 10.32 -7.63
N GLY A 28 -6.35 10.35 -6.55
CA GLY A 28 -6.73 11.09 -5.35
C GLY A 28 -7.72 10.38 -4.42
N GLU A 29 -8.13 9.13 -4.70
CA GLU A 29 -8.87 8.33 -3.74
C GLU A 29 -7.91 7.71 -2.70
N PHE A 30 -8.39 7.58 -1.47
CA PHE A 30 -7.76 6.82 -0.40
C PHE A 30 -8.64 5.65 0.00
N ILE A 31 -8.24 4.45 -0.37
CA ILE A 31 -9.00 3.23 -0.10
C ILE A 31 -8.47 2.52 1.14
N GLY A 32 -9.35 2.31 2.12
CA GLY A 32 -9.12 1.34 3.18
C GLY A 32 -9.50 -0.06 2.72
N LEU A 33 -8.54 -0.97 2.61
CA LEU A 33 -8.79 -2.38 2.29
C LEU A 33 -8.83 -3.17 3.59
N VAL A 34 -10.03 -3.60 4.00
CA VAL A 34 -10.25 -4.25 5.28
C VAL A 34 -10.81 -5.67 5.13
N GLY A 35 -10.80 -6.43 6.20
CA GLY A 35 -11.35 -7.78 6.26
C GLY A 35 -10.58 -8.68 7.22
N PRO A 36 -11.16 -9.81 7.66
CA PRO A 36 -10.51 -10.74 8.57
C PRO A 36 -9.27 -11.39 7.96
N ASN A 37 -8.51 -12.11 8.78
CA ASN A 37 -7.40 -12.92 8.28
C ASN A 37 -7.94 -14.00 7.34
N GLY A 38 -7.25 -14.19 6.20
CA GLY A 38 -7.71 -15.10 5.15
C GLY A 38 -8.77 -14.52 4.19
N ALA A 39 -9.25 -13.29 4.38
CA ALA A 39 -10.23 -12.67 3.48
C ALA A 39 -9.74 -12.43 2.04
N GLY A 40 -8.45 -12.60 1.77
CA GLY A 40 -7.88 -12.41 0.43
C GLY A 40 -7.14 -11.07 0.23
N LYS A 41 -7.01 -10.21 1.26
CA LYS A 41 -6.36 -8.88 1.17
C LYS A 41 -4.96 -8.94 0.56
N SER A 42 -4.03 -9.66 1.19
CA SER A 42 -2.63 -9.74 0.70
C SER A 42 -2.54 -10.46 -0.65
N THR A 43 -3.45 -11.40 -0.95
CA THR A 43 -3.52 -12.02 -2.28
C THR A 43 -3.95 -11.00 -3.33
N THR A 44 -4.95 -10.18 -3.03
CA THR A 44 -5.40 -9.09 -3.90
C THR A 44 -4.28 -8.08 -4.11
N ILE A 45 -3.63 -7.61 -3.03
CA ILE A 45 -2.49 -6.68 -3.11
C ILE A 45 -1.36 -7.23 -3.98
N LYS A 46 -1.00 -8.51 -3.82
CA LYS A 46 0.03 -9.14 -4.66
C LYS A 46 -0.37 -9.20 -6.15
N MET A 47 -1.65 -9.35 -6.45
CA MET A 47 -2.13 -9.26 -7.83
C MET A 47 -2.06 -7.83 -8.35
N LEU A 48 -2.51 -6.84 -7.58
CA LEU A 48 -2.43 -5.41 -7.94
C LEU A 48 -0.99 -4.96 -8.20
N THR A 49 -0.02 -5.45 -7.42
CA THR A 49 1.41 -5.12 -7.56
C THR A 49 2.14 -5.96 -8.62
N GLY A 50 1.42 -6.89 -9.29
CA GLY A 50 1.99 -7.77 -10.29
C GLY A 50 2.98 -8.81 -9.75
N GLN A 51 3.01 -9.03 -8.43
CA GLN A 51 3.81 -10.10 -7.81
C GLN A 51 3.16 -11.46 -7.97
N LEU A 52 1.87 -11.49 -8.25
CA LEU A 52 1.08 -12.69 -8.42
C LEU A 52 0.15 -12.51 -9.61
N LEU A 53 0.17 -13.43 -10.56
CA LEU A 53 -0.79 -13.43 -11.65
C LEU A 53 -2.14 -13.96 -11.17
N PRO A 54 -3.27 -13.34 -11.56
CA PRO A 54 -4.59 -13.91 -11.31
C PRO A 54 -4.75 -15.24 -12.06
N THR A 55 -5.65 -16.11 -11.59
CA THR A 55 -6.06 -17.32 -12.31
C THR A 55 -6.94 -16.96 -13.51
N SER A 56 -7.77 -15.94 -13.35
CA SER A 56 -8.55 -15.27 -14.43
C SER A 56 -8.89 -13.86 -13.99
N GLY A 57 -9.31 -13.01 -14.93
CA GLY A 57 -9.50 -11.59 -14.76
C GLY A 57 -8.23 -10.81 -15.07
N SER A 58 -8.28 -9.49 -14.95
CA SER A 58 -7.15 -8.60 -15.25
C SER A 58 -6.98 -7.49 -14.24
N VAL A 59 -5.74 -6.99 -14.11
CA VAL A 59 -5.37 -5.82 -13.30
C VAL A 59 -4.72 -4.80 -14.21
N HIS A 60 -5.18 -3.55 -14.14
CA HIS A 60 -4.56 -2.43 -14.83
C HIS A 60 -4.12 -1.37 -13.82
N ILE A 61 -2.89 -0.90 -13.97
CA ILE A 61 -2.32 0.22 -13.20
C ILE A 61 -2.08 1.37 -14.18
N CYS A 62 -2.75 2.50 -13.98
CA CYS A 62 -2.71 3.65 -14.88
C CYS A 62 -2.98 3.28 -16.35
N GLY A 63 -3.90 2.33 -16.58
CA GLY A 63 -4.25 1.80 -17.91
C GLY A 63 -3.32 0.72 -18.45
N VAL A 64 -2.24 0.39 -17.74
CA VAL A 64 -1.27 -0.64 -18.14
C VAL A 64 -1.67 -2.00 -17.56
N ASP A 65 -1.83 -3.01 -18.42
CA ASP A 65 -2.12 -4.38 -18.01
C ASP A 65 -0.91 -5.00 -17.31
N MET A 66 -1.09 -5.38 -16.04
CA MET A 66 -0.05 -5.93 -15.18
C MET A 66 0.37 -7.36 -15.55
N SER A 67 -0.39 -8.06 -16.40
CA SER A 67 -0.04 -9.40 -16.86
C SER A 67 0.92 -9.37 -18.06
N THR A 68 0.81 -8.35 -18.90
CA THR A 68 1.59 -8.21 -20.15
C THR A 68 2.75 -7.23 -20.02
N HIS A 69 2.56 -6.13 -19.29
CA HIS A 69 3.55 -5.05 -19.13
C HIS A 69 3.81 -4.69 -17.64
N PRO A 70 4.17 -5.68 -16.78
CA PRO A 70 4.27 -5.45 -15.33
C PRO A 70 5.32 -4.39 -14.94
N ASN A 71 6.41 -4.26 -15.70
CA ASN A 71 7.46 -3.29 -15.39
C ASN A 71 6.99 -1.85 -15.63
N GLU A 72 6.21 -1.62 -16.67
CA GLU A 72 5.61 -0.32 -16.97
C GLU A 72 4.62 0.08 -15.88
N GLY A 73 3.69 -0.82 -15.51
CA GLY A 73 2.75 -0.55 -14.42
C GLY A 73 3.45 -0.31 -13.08
N ARG A 74 4.50 -1.08 -12.76
CA ARG A 74 5.30 -0.89 -11.54
C ARG A 74 6.07 0.42 -11.52
N SER A 75 6.39 1.02 -12.66
CA SER A 75 7.07 2.33 -12.71
C SER A 75 6.22 3.44 -12.10
N GLU A 76 4.89 3.29 -12.11
CA GLU A 76 3.93 4.22 -11.54
C GLU A 76 3.45 3.84 -10.14
N LEU A 77 3.96 2.71 -9.59
CA LEU A 77 3.53 2.13 -8.33
C LEU A 77 4.60 2.28 -7.24
N GLY A 78 4.20 2.78 -6.07
CA GLY A 78 4.91 2.60 -4.79
C GLY A 78 4.25 1.46 -4.00
N TYR A 79 5.06 0.60 -3.40
CA TYR A 79 4.55 -0.52 -2.61
C TYR A 79 5.35 -0.74 -1.33
N VAL A 80 4.66 -0.90 -0.22
CA VAL A 80 5.23 -1.30 1.06
C VAL A 80 4.56 -2.61 1.51
N PRO A 81 5.28 -3.73 1.54
CA PRO A 81 4.76 -4.99 2.06
C PRO A 81 4.63 -4.96 3.58
N GLU A 82 3.88 -5.90 4.14
CA GLU A 82 3.76 -6.10 5.59
C GLU A 82 5.12 -6.29 6.27
N PHE A 83 6.03 -7.03 5.62
CA PHE A 83 7.41 -7.25 6.07
C PHE A 83 8.37 -6.70 5.01
N PRO A 84 8.78 -5.42 5.13
CA PRO A 84 9.66 -4.81 4.15
C PRO A 84 11.10 -5.33 4.29
N GLU A 85 11.67 -5.79 3.18
CA GLU A 85 13.08 -6.15 3.06
C GLU A 85 13.85 -4.97 2.49
N LEU A 86 14.87 -4.50 3.21
CA LEU A 86 15.75 -3.41 2.82
C LEU A 86 17.19 -3.91 2.75
N TYR A 87 18.02 -3.23 1.98
CA TYR A 87 19.47 -3.52 1.96
C TYR A 87 20.09 -3.09 3.29
N THR A 88 20.38 -4.08 4.15
CA THR A 88 20.78 -3.86 5.55
C THR A 88 22.15 -3.23 5.72
N TYR A 89 22.99 -3.24 4.69
CA TYR A 89 24.31 -2.60 4.66
C TYR A 89 24.30 -1.17 4.08
N LEU A 90 23.13 -0.63 3.75
CA LEU A 90 22.93 0.77 3.43
C LEU A 90 22.36 1.51 4.64
N SER A 91 22.57 2.82 4.70
CA SER A 91 21.81 3.73 5.55
C SER A 91 20.43 4.04 4.94
N ALA A 92 19.52 4.69 5.69
CA ALA A 92 18.23 5.12 5.14
C ALA A 92 18.44 6.13 4.00
N ARG A 93 19.40 7.07 4.16
CA ARG A 93 19.75 8.04 3.13
C ARG A 93 20.22 7.37 1.85
N GLU A 94 21.15 6.44 1.95
CA GLU A 94 21.68 5.69 0.80
C GLU A 94 20.58 4.83 0.15
N MET A 95 19.73 4.18 0.94
CA MET A 95 18.63 3.35 0.44
C MET A 95 17.62 4.20 -0.35
N ILE A 96 17.24 5.37 0.17
CA ILE A 96 16.30 6.27 -0.50
C ILE A 96 16.95 6.87 -1.76
N SER A 97 18.23 7.26 -1.70
CA SER A 97 18.97 7.75 -2.86
C SER A 97 19.05 6.69 -3.97
N PHE A 98 19.32 5.44 -3.61
CA PHE A 98 19.33 4.31 -4.54
C PHE A 98 17.98 4.13 -5.25
N VAL A 99 16.84 4.31 -4.51
CA VAL A 99 15.50 4.26 -5.14
C VAL A 99 15.32 5.44 -6.10
N VAL A 100 15.78 6.64 -5.75
CA VAL A 100 15.73 7.81 -6.63
C VAL A 100 16.51 7.56 -7.92
N ASP A 101 17.70 6.99 -7.83
CA ASP A 101 18.53 6.64 -9.00
C ASP A 101 17.83 5.66 -9.94
N ILE A 102 17.19 4.61 -9.38
CA ILE A 102 16.42 3.64 -10.17
C ILE A 102 15.20 4.28 -10.82
N ARG A 103 14.51 5.17 -10.10
CA ARG A 103 13.28 5.82 -10.56
C ARG A 103 13.53 7.00 -11.50
N GLY A 104 14.76 7.53 -11.52
CA GLY A 104 15.14 8.73 -12.27
C GLY A 104 14.47 10.02 -11.76
N ARG A 105 13.80 9.97 -10.61
CA ARG A 105 13.09 11.10 -9.99
C ARG A 105 12.89 10.87 -8.49
N GLY A 106 12.81 11.95 -7.72
CA GLY A 106 12.49 11.90 -6.29
C GLY A 106 13.21 13.01 -5.52
N ASP A 107 12.78 13.19 -4.27
CA ASP A 107 13.38 14.14 -3.32
C ASP A 107 13.77 13.37 -2.05
N VAL A 108 15.08 13.12 -1.92
CA VAL A 108 15.65 12.34 -0.81
C VAL A 108 15.42 13.04 0.54
N GLU A 109 15.60 14.35 0.61
CA GLU A 109 15.46 15.09 1.87
C GLU A 109 13.98 15.16 2.33
N TRP A 110 13.07 15.36 1.38
CA TRP A 110 11.65 15.26 1.68
C TRP A 110 11.30 13.86 2.21
N ALA A 111 11.72 12.79 1.54
CA ALA A 111 11.43 11.43 1.95
C ALA A 111 12.06 11.09 3.32
N LEU A 112 13.29 11.55 3.59
CA LEU A 112 13.92 11.41 4.90
C LEU A 112 13.15 12.12 6.00
N SER A 113 12.61 13.31 5.73
CA SER A 113 11.80 14.06 6.70
C SER A 113 10.59 13.27 7.20
N LEU A 114 10.02 12.40 6.32
CA LEU A 114 8.88 11.53 6.67
C LEU A 114 9.26 10.46 7.70
N THR A 115 10.51 10.00 7.68
CA THR A 115 10.98 8.94 8.59
C THR A 115 11.09 9.41 10.03
N GLY A 116 11.41 10.70 10.25
CA GLY A 116 11.74 11.25 11.55
C GLY A 116 12.95 10.59 12.22
N LEU A 117 13.88 10.06 11.42
CA LEU A 117 15.09 9.41 11.94
C LEU A 117 16.14 10.42 12.43
N GLY A 118 16.12 11.64 11.92
CA GLY A 118 17.15 12.64 12.27
C GLY A 118 18.55 12.11 11.93
N ASP A 119 19.47 12.19 12.89
CA ASP A 119 20.86 11.76 12.73
C ASP A 119 20.99 10.22 12.51
N ASP A 120 19.99 9.44 12.93
CA ASP A 120 19.99 8.00 12.67
C ASP A 120 19.82 7.67 11.18
N ALA A 121 19.46 8.63 10.32
CA ALA A 121 19.31 8.41 8.87
C ALA A 121 20.58 7.95 8.17
N ASP A 122 21.74 8.26 8.74
CA ASP A 122 23.06 7.91 8.22
C ASP A 122 23.66 6.64 8.85
N ARG A 123 22.97 6.01 9.84
CA ARG A 123 23.34 4.70 10.40
C ARG A 123 22.89 3.57 9.50
N LEU A 124 23.54 2.41 9.60
CA LEU A 124 23.19 1.24 8.78
C LEU A 124 21.85 0.66 9.17
N ILE A 125 21.05 0.29 8.18
CA ILE A 125 19.70 -0.29 8.36
C ILE A 125 19.74 -1.59 9.17
N ARG A 126 20.84 -2.34 9.19
CA ARG A 126 20.99 -3.53 10.06
C ARG A 126 20.82 -3.19 11.55
N GLU A 127 21.12 -1.96 11.94
CA GLU A 127 21.04 -1.48 13.34
C GLU A 127 19.66 -0.92 13.70
N TYR A 128 18.75 -0.84 12.71
CA TYR A 128 17.43 -0.26 12.88
C TYR A 128 16.47 -1.20 13.59
N SER A 129 15.63 -0.62 14.45
CA SER A 129 14.42 -1.28 14.94
C SER A 129 13.46 -1.59 13.78
N GLN A 130 12.48 -2.46 14.01
CA GLN A 130 11.46 -2.74 12.98
C GLN A 130 10.68 -1.49 12.58
N GLY A 131 10.35 -0.61 13.54
CA GLY A 131 9.70 0.67 13.25
C GLY A 131 10.54 1.58 12.36
N MET A 132 11.85 1.70 12.61
CA MET A 132 12.77 2.48 11.76
C MET A 132 12.85 1.91 10.35
N ARG A 133 12.96 0.60 10.20
CA ARG A 133 12.95 -0.08 8.89
C ARG A 133 11.66 0.18 8.13
N ARG A 134 10.52 0.10 8.82
CA ARG A 134 9.20 0.34 8.22
C ARG A 134 9.04 1.78 7.74
N LYS A 135 9.46 2.77 8.56
CA LYS A 135 9.50 4.18 8.15
C LYS A 135 10.38 4.40 6.92
N THR A 136 11.54 3.78 6.86
CA THR A 136 12.43 3.84 5.70
C THR A 136 11.78 3.22 4.45
N ALA A 137 11.10 2.08 4.57
CA ALA A 137 10.38 1.46 3.45
C ALA A 137 9.24 2.35 2.92
N ILE A 138 8.49 2.99 3.82
CA ILE A 138 7.44 3.95 3.43
C ILE A 138 8.05 5.14 2.69
N ALA A 139 9.16 5.70 3.17
CA ALA A 139 9.87 6.78 2.51
C ALA A 139 10.36 6.38 1.11
N CYS A 140 10.92 5.18 0.96
CA CYS A 140 11.32 4.64 -0.34
C CYS A 140 10.15 4.49 -1.32
N ALA A 141 8.98 4.07 -0.85
CA ALA A 141 7.79 3.94 -1.70
C ALA A 141 7.23 5.31 -2.14
N LEU A 142 7.39 6.33 -1.30
CA LEU A 142 6.87 7.68 -1.53
C LEU A 142 7.83 8.59 -2.31
N VAL A 143 9.16 8.36 -2.25
CA VAL A 143 10.19 9.31 -2.70
C VAL A 143 9.99 9.80 -4.14
N ALA A 144 9.53 8.92 -5.04
CA ALA A 144 9.30 9.22 -6.44
C ALA A 144 7.89 9.79 -6.72
N LYS A 145 7.07 10.04 -5.69
CA LYS A 145 5.67 10.48 -5.80
C LYS A 145 4.88 9.66 -6.82
N PRO A 146 4.66 8.36 -6.54
CA PRO A 146 4.01 7.45 -7.47
C PRO A 146 2.55 7.86 -7.74
N LYS A 147 1.98 7.46 -8.89
CA LYS A 147 0.54 7.67 -9.17
C LYS A 147 -0.35 6.72 -8.36
N VAL A 148 0.19 5.57 -7.98
CA VAL A 148 -0.48 4.56 -7.15
C VAL A 148 0.44 4.19 -6.00
N LEU A 149 -0.09 4.19 -4.77
CA LEU A 149 0.63 3.76 -3.57
C LEU A 149 -0.18 2.66 -2.86
N ILE A 150 0.45 1.52 -2.64
CA ILE A 150 -0.16 0.40 -1.92
C ILE A 150 0.67 0.10 -0.67
N LEU A 151 -0.01 0.04 0.47
CA LEU A 151 0.57 -0.18 1.79
C LEU A 151 -0.14 -1.39 2.42
N ASP A 152 0.60 -2.50 2.58
CA ASP A 152 0.07 -3.72 3.21
C ASP A 152 0.48 -3.76 4.68
N GLU A 153 -0.48 -3.50 5.58
CA GLU A 153 -0.29 -3.46 7.05
C GLU A 153 0.93 -2.60 7.48
N ALA A 154 1.27 -1.58 6.67
CA ALA A 154 2.52 -0.83 6.79
C ALA A 154 2.60 0.09 8.01
N LEU A 155 1.47 0.38 8.66
CA LEU A 155 1.43 1.22 9.86
C LEU A 155 1.59 0.42 11.16
N ASN A 156 1.53 -0.92 11.09
CA ASN A 156 1.65 -1.77 12.27
C ASN A 156 3.02 -1.62 12.95
N GLY A 157 3.02 -1.51 14.27
CA GLY A 157 4.26 -1.41 15.05
C GLY A 157 4.99 -0.06 14.95
N LEU A 158 4.37 0.94 14.32
CA LEU A 158 4.81 2.33 14.43
C LEU A 158 4.26 2.96 15.71
N ASP A 159 5.04 3.86 16.31
CA ASP A 159 4.59 4.70 17.41
C ASP A 159 3.57 5.75 16.93
N PRO A 160 2.66 6.23 17.81
CA PRO A 160 1.61 7.16 17.40
C PRO A 160 2.09 8.43 16.68
N PRO A 161 3.18 9.10 17.12
CA PRO A 161 3.72 10.25 16.37
C PRO A 161 4.20 9.90 14.96
N SER A 162 4.77 8.71 14.76
CA SER A 162 5.20 8.22 13.45
C SER A 162 4.00 7.92 12.56
N VAL A 163 2.95 7.28 13.10
CA VAL A 163 1.69 7.04 12.37
C VAL A 163 1.12 8.36 11.88
N GLU A 164 1.00 9.37 12.75
CA GLU A 164 0.43 10.67 12.39
C GLU A 164 1.24 11.37 11.29
N ARG A 165 2.58 11.30 11.35
CA ARG A 165 3.46 11.86 10.31
C ARG A 165 3.26 11.17 8.96
N VAL A 166 3.19 9.83 8.96
CA VAL A 166 2.93 9.05 7.74
C VAL A 166 1.55 9.38 7.18
N LEU A 167 0.50 9.43 8.01
CA LEU A 167 -0.85 9.74 7.54
C LEU A 167 -0.94 11.12 6.90
N ARG A 168 -0.25 12.14 7.46
CA ARG A 168 -0.16 13.46 6.84
C ARG A 168 0.50 13.41 5.46
N ALA A 169 1.62 12.69 5.34
CA ALA A 169 2.29 12.53 4.05
C ALA A 169 1.43 11.79 3.02
N LEU A 170 0.68 10.77 3.46
CA LEU A 170 -0.26 10.05 2.60
C LEU A 170 -1.40 10.97 2.10
N ASP A 171 -1.92 11.83 2.98
CA ASP A 171 -2.95 12.80 2.58
C ASP A 171 -2.41 13.87 1.62
N GLU A 172 -1.18 14.34 1.84
CA GLU A 172 -0.49 15.26 0.93
C GLU A 172 -0.33 14.68 -0.49
N VAL A 173 0.19 13.45 -0.61
CA VAL A 173 0.37 12.82 -1.94
C VAL A 173 -0.97 12.47 -2.58
N ARG A 174 -1.97 12.06 -1.79
CA ARG A 174 -3.34 11.86 -2.25
C ARG A 174 -3.92 13.14 -2.83
N ALA A 175 -3.77 14.27 -2.12
CA ALA A 175 -4.23 15.58 -2.60
C ALA A 175 -3.54 16.02 -3.90
N GLN A 176 -2.34 15.50 -4.19
CA GLN A 176 -1.61 15.70 -5.45
C GLN A 176 -2.01 14.71 -6.53
N GLY A 177 -2.99 13.83 -6.29
CA GLY A 177 -3.55 12.89 -7.27
C GLY A 177 -3.06 11.45 -7.15
N THR A 178 -2.23 11.10 -6.15
CA THR A 178 -1.87 9.70 -5.89
C THR A 178 -3.10 8.92 -5.40
N ALA A 179 -3.41 7.79 -6.03
CA ALA A 179 -4.35 6.82 -5.52
C ALA A 179 -3.68 5.99 -4.42
N VAL A 180 -4.27 5.95 -3.22
CA VAL A 180 -3.69 5.25 -2.06
C VAL A 180 -4.56 4.05 -1.67
N VAL A 181 -3.95 2.90 -1.48
CA VAL A 181 -4.57 1.70 -0.90
C VAL A 181 -3.82 1.35 0.39
N LEU A 182 -4.52 1.37 1.51
CA LEU A 182 -3.98 0.96 2.80
C LEU A 182 -4.75 -0.26 3.31
N SER A 183 -4.09 -1.40 3.43
CA SER A 183 -4.64 -2.50 4.21
C SER A 183 -4.31 -2.29 5.68
N THR A 184 -5.29 -2.43 6.53
CA THR A 184 -5.10 -2.38 7.99
C THR A 184 -6.30 -3.01 8.70
N HIS A 185 -6.04 -3.52 9.91
CA HIS A 185 -7.10 -3.93 10.84
C HIS A 185 -7.49 -2.82 11.84
N VAL A 186 -6.80 -1.66 11.80
CA VAL A 186 -7.09 -0.51 12.68
C VAL A 186 -8.09 0.42 12.00
N LEU A 187 -9.39 0.16 12.19
CA LEU A 187 -10.48 0.89 11.54
C LEU A 187 -10.50 2.38 11.89
N ASP A 188 -10.10 2.75 13.12
CA ASP A 188 -10.05 4.15 13.58
C ASP A 188 -9.11 5.03 12.73
N THR A 189 -8.06 4.42 12.17
CA THR A 189 -7.15 5.11 11.27
C THR A 189 -7.84 5.42 9.94
N LEU A 190 -8.60 4.46 9.41
CA LEU A 190 -9.29 4.62 8.14
C LEU A 190 -10.46 5.63 8.21
N GLU A 191 -11.18 5.67 9.33
CA GLU A 191 -12.25 6.67 9.53
C GLU A 191 -11.76 8.10 9.37
N LYS A 192 -10.48 8.36 9.65
CA LYS A 192 -9.89 9.72 9.61
C LYS A 192 -9.39 10.12 8.23
N ILE A 193 -8.96 9.18 7.39
CA ILE A 193 -8.20 9.50 6.18
C ILE A 193 -8.78 8.87 4.90
N ALA A 194 -9.44 7.71 5.01
CA ALA A 194 -9.98 7.04 3.83
C ALA A 194 -11.14 7.83 3.20
N THR A 195 -11.20 7.81 1.89
CA THR A 195 -12.35 8.34 1.12
C THR A 195 -13.39 7.26 0.86
N ARG A 196 -12.96 5.98 0.85
CA ARG A 196 -13.77 4.81 0.57
C ARG A 196 -13.19 3.58 1.26
N ILE A 197 -14.04 2.63 1.63
CA ILE A 197 -13.68 1.38 2.27
C ILE A 197 -14.12 0.22 1.38
N ILE A 198 -13.19 -0.67 1.08
CA ILE A 198 -13.48 -1.96 0.43
C ILE A 198 -13.23 -3.05 1.46
N MET A 199 -14.30 -3.76 1.82
CA MET A 199 -14.25 -4.84 2.78
C MET A 199 -14.30 -6.18 2.06
N LEU A 200 -13.29 -7.01 2.33
CA LEU A 200 -13.19 -8.36 1.80
C LEU A 200 -13.61 -9.40 2.84
N LYS A 201 -14.35 -10.40 2.38
CA LYS A 201 -14.67 -11.61 3.13
C LYS A 201 -14.73 -12.81 2.19
N ASP A 202 -14.11 -13.91 2.60
CA ASP A 202 -14.07 -15.17 1.83
C ASP A 202 -13.65 -15.01 0.36
N GLY A 203 -12.76 -14.04 0.10
CA GLY A 203 -12.20 -13.74 -1.22
C GLY A 203 -13.06 -12.84 -2.11
N SER A 204 -14.18 -12.31 -1.61
CA SER A 204 -15.10 -11.43 -2.35
C SER A 204 -15.25 -10.08 -1.64
N ILE A 205 -15.77 -9.06 -2.35
CA ILE A 205 -16.17 -7.79 -1.74
C ILE A 205 -17.49 -8.03 -0.99
N GLU A 206 -17.48 -7.83 0.32
CA GLU A 206 -18.69 -7.86 1.16
C GLU A 206 -19.32 -6.46 1.23
N HIS A 207 -18.47 -5.42 1.38
CA HIS A 207 -18.92 -4.03 1.39
C HIS A 207 -17.98 -3.14 0.59
N ASP A 208 -18.56 -2.18 -0.10
CA ASP A 208 -17.87 -1.09 -0.79
C ASP A 208 -18.62 0.21 -0.44
N CYS A 209 -18.07 0.99 0.50
CA CYS A 209 -18.84 2.03 1.17
C CYS A 209 -17.99 3.22 1.61
N LEU A 210 -18.65 4.28 2.06
CA LEU A 210 -18.00 5.43 2.68
C LEU A 210 -17.50 5.07 4.10
N PRO A 211 -16.44 5.72 4.61
CA PRO A 211 -15.90 5.48 5.95
C PRO A 211 -16.92 5.66 7.07
N SER A 212 -17.94 6.51 6.89
CA SER A 212 -19.03 6.71 7.86
C SER A 212 -19.82 5.44 8.16
N ALA A 213 -19.88 4.49 7.22
CA ALA A 213 -20.58 3.22 7.38
C ALA A 213 -19.79 2.21 8.25
N LEU A 214 -18.48 2.46 8.53
CA LEU A 214 -17.68 1.55 9.35
C LEU A 214 -18.25 1.32 10.76
N LYS A 215 -18.94 2.30 11.34
CA LYS A 215 -19.56 2.19 12.66
C LYS A 215 -20.62 1.09 12.71
N ASP A 216 -21.40 0.97 11.65
CA ASP A 216 -22.47 -0.04 11.56
C ASP A 216 -21.89 -1.44 11.27
N ILE A 217 -20.75 -1.47 10.58
CA ILE A 217 -20.08 -2.69 10.17
C ILE A 217 -19.21 -3.27 11.30
N ARG A 218 -18.66 -2.44 12.20
CA ARG A 218 -17.83 -2.88 13.35
C ARG A 218 -18.51 -3.98 14.19
N ASN A 219 -19.81 -3.91 14.36
CA ASN A 219 -20.57 -4.89 15.13
C ASN A 219 -20.61 -6.29 14.47
N GLN A 220 -20.17 -6.41 13.23
CA GLN A 220 -20.10 -7.68 12.49
C GLN A 220 -18.71 -8.35 12.58
N PHE A 221 -17.70 -7.65 13.16
CA PHE A 221 -16.29 -8.10 13.29
C PHE A 221 -15.92 -8.51 14.72
N GLY A 222 -16.84 -8.43 15.69
CA GLY A 222 -16.67 -8.85 17.08
C GLY A 222 -16.88 -10.34 17.30
#